data_c766f5451986af0fa75afa64b0c6aeb8
#
_entry.id   c766f5451986af0fa75afa64b0c6aeb8
#
_cell.length_a   1.000
_cell.length_b   1.000
_cell.length_c   1.000
_cell.angle_alpha   90.00
_cell.angle_beta   90.00
_cell.angle_gamma   90.00
#
_symmetry.space_group_name_H-M   'P 1'
#
loop_
_entity.id
_entity.type
_entity.pdbx_description
1 polymer ?
#
loop_
_entity_poly.entity_id
_entity_poly.type
_entity_poly.pdbx_seq_one_letter_code
_entity_poly.pdbx_strand_id
1 'polypeptide(L)'
;MIGKAKDWVIRYIDYKKLPSLVGQESGKGGYKEGLILLIVSQLVNALAFFVSFPLSMVFTPLQFEPVQLLLSLSVLSFIGMVAFYVIGLTIFLAGTLLGGKGTPDNLLYLLSVMNLCSRIVTAPFVILSAVEPISFLMLLAVSLIGLYGLYAVYLAVRGSLSLSPLRAIASMLAGLLVVILVLAVLGLSAGQV
;
A
#
# COMPACT_ATOMS: atom_id res chain seq x y z
N MET A 1 11.14 7.47 15.68
CA MET A 1 10.43 6.86 14.55
C MET A 1 10.29 5.34 14.70
N ILE A 2 11.36 4.59 14.93
CA ILE A 2 11.35 3.11 15.03
C ILE A 2 10.39 2.58 16.12
N GLY A 3 10.35 3.18 17.31
CA GLY A 3 9.43 2.77 18.38
C GLY A 3 7.95 2.91 18.03
N LYS A 4 7.59 3.99 17.32
CA LYS A 4 6.22 4.20 16.83
C LYS A 4 5.86 3.17 15.74
N ALA A 5 6.77 2.88 14.81
CA ALA A 5 6.52 1.91 13.74
C ALA A 5 6.26 0.51 14.32
N LYS A 6 7.00 0.11 15.36
CA LYS A 6 6.76 -1.16 16.07
C LYS A 6 5.34 -1.21 16.67
N ASP A 7 4.93 -0.15 17.37
CA ASP A 7 3.59 -0.08 17.97
C ASP A 7 2.49 -0.11 16.91
N TRP A 8 2.67 0.61 15.79
CA TRP A 8 1.75 0.58 14.66
C TRP A 8 1.60 -0.82 14.05
N VAL A 9 2.72 -1.53 13.84
CA VAL A 9 2.69 -2.88 13.27
C VAL A 9 1.97 -3.86 14.21
N ILE A 10 2.24 -3.80 15.53
CA ILE A 10 1.57 -4.65 16.51
C ILE A 10 0.05 -4.41 16.49
N ARG A 11 -0.38 -3.14 16.43
CA ARG A 11 -1.81 -2.78 16.36
C ARG A 11 -2.42 -3.08 15.01
N TYR A 12 -1.65 -2.99 13.93
CA TYR A 12 -2.10 -3.36 12.59
C TYR A 12 -2.42 -4.85 12.49
N ILE A 13 -1.59 -5.72 13.06
CA ILE A 13 -1.82 -7.18 13.05
C ILE A 13 -3.02 -7.57 13.91
N ASP A 14 -3.26 -6.87 15.02
CA ASP A 14 -4.40 -7.13 15.89
C ASP A 14 -5.65 -6.39 15.39
N TYR A 15 -6.56 -7.14 14.71
CA TYR A 15 -7.78 -6.57 14.14
C TYR A 15 -8.65 -5.82 15.16
N LYS A 16 -8.60 -6.20 16.45
CA LYS A 16 -9.34 -5.52 17.52
C LYS A 16 -8.74 -4.16 17.87
N LYS A 17 -7.44 -4.00 17.68
CA LYS A 17 -6.71 -2.75 17.97
C LYS A 17 -6.57 -1.84 16.75
N LEU A 18 -6.80 -2.34 15.54
CA LEU A 18 -6.69 -1.55 14.31
C LEU A 18 -7.60 -0.31 14.30
N PRO A 19 -8.88 -0.35 14.74
CA PRO A 19 -9.68 0.87 14.85
C PRO A 19 -9.10 1.89 15.84
N SER A 20 -8.47 1.44 16.92
CA SER A 20 -7.81 2.33 17.87
C SER A 20 -6.55 2.98 17.30
N LEU A 21 -5.82 2.29 16.42
CA LEU A 21 -4.68 2.86 15.69
C LEU A 21 -5.15 4.01 14.79
N VAL A 22 -6.19 3.78 14.00
CA VAL A 22 -6.78 4.81 13.14
C VAL A 22 -7.23 6.03 13.95
N GLY A 23 -7.96 5.80 15.06
CA GLY A 23 -8.44 6.88 15.93
C GLY A 23 -7.31 7.67 16.59
N GLN A 24 -6.22 7.00 16.98
CA GLN A 24 -5.08 7.66 17.61
C GLN A 24 -4.21 8.45 16.64
N GLU A 25 -4.06 7.99 15.41
CA GLU A 25 -3.23 8.64 14.39
C GLU A 25 -4.02 9.66 13.57
N SER A 26 -5.36 9.61 13.60
CA SER A 26 -6.20 10.60 12.93
C SER A 26 -5.94 12.00 13.47
N GLY A 27 -5.63 12.93 12.58
CA GLY A 27 -5.33 14.32 12.91
C GLY A 27 -3.92 14.60 13.43
N LYS A 28 -3.05 13.59 13.55
CA LYS A 28 -1.67 13.77 14.06
C LYS A 28 -0.63 14.05 12.98
N GLY A 29 -0.87 13.62 11.76
CA GLY A 29 0.07 13.75 10.66
C GLY A 29 -0.46 14.58 9.52
N GLY A 30 0.46 15.22 8.81
CA GLY A 30 0.19 15.99 7.61
C GLY A 30 0.75 15.33 6.36
N TYR A 31 0.69 16.06 5.24
CA TYR A 31 1.19 15.61 3.94
C TYR A 31 2.68 15.21 3.98
N LYS A 32 3.52 15.99 4.68
CA LYS A 32 4.98 15.75 4.76
C LYS A 32 5.29 14.43 5.45
N GLU A 33 4.66 14.17 6.58
CA GLU A 33 4.82 12.94 7.34
C GLU A 33 4.29 11.74 6.53
N GLY A 34 3.16 11.90 5.87
CA GLY A 34 2.60 10.89 4.96
C GLY A 34 3.55 10.54 3.82
N LEU A 35 4.17 11.54 3.19
CA LEU A 35 5.14 11.33 2.11
C LEU A 35 6.39 10.57 2.61
N ILE A 36 6.93 10.95 3.77
CA ILE A 36 8.08 10.25 4.37
C ILE A 36 7.74 8.78 4.64
N LEU A 37 6.57 8.51 5.22
CA LEU A 37 6.12 7.14 5.50
C LEU A 37 5.94 6.33 4.21
N LEU A 38 5.43 6.95 3.15
CA LEU A 38 5.29 6.31 1.85
C LEU A 38 6.65 5.97 1.23
N ILE A 39 7.62 6.89 1.28
CA ILE A 39 9.01 6.62 0.82
C ILE A 39 9.59 5.45 1.61
N VAL A 40 9.48 5.46 2.94
CA VAL A 40 9.97 4.37 3.79
C VAL A 40 9.28 3.04 3.43
N SER A 41 7.97 3.05 3.16
CA SER A 41 7.25 1.83 2.75
C SER A 41 7.73 1.27 1.42
N GLN A 42 8.07 2.12 0.46
CA GLN A 42 8.65 1.70 -0.82
C GLN A 42 10.07 1.16 -0.66
N LEU A 43 10.87 1.74 0.22
CA LEU A 43 12.20 1.21 0.55
C LEU A 43 12.10 -0.18 1.18
N VAL A 44 11.17 -0.41 2.10
CA VAL A 44 10.92 -1.75 2.69
C VAL A 44 10.54 -2.75 1.59
N ASN A 45 9.66 -2.36 0.67
CA ASN A 45 9.27 -3.21 -0.45
C ASN A 45 10.44 -3.52 -1.39
N ALA A 46 11.22 -2.49 -1.77
CA ALA A 46 12.39 -2.66 -2.64
C ALA A 46 13.45 -3.57 -1.99
N LEU A 47 13.72 -3.41 -0.69
CA LEU A 47 14.63 -4.28 0.06
C LEU A 47 14.13 -5.73 0.09
N ALA A 48 12.83 -5.96 0.31
CA ALA A 48 12.27 -7.31 0.28
C ALA A 48 12.47 -7.97 -1.09
N PHE A 49 12.22 -7.26 -2.19
CA PHE A 49 12.49 -7.74 -3.54
C PHE A 49 13.98 -7.97 -3.79
N PHE A 50 14.84 -7.05 -3.35
CA PHE A 50 16.30 -7.17 -3.52
C PHE A 50 16.86 -8.38 -2.79
N VAL A 51 16.34 -8.73 -1.63
CA VAL A 51 16.74 -9.93 -0.88
C VAL A 51 16.13 -11.20 -1.49
N SER A 52 14.91 -11.16 -2.00
CA SER A 52 14.25 -12.30 -2.63
C SER A 52 14.90 -12.69 -3.97
N PHE A 53 15.45 -11.73 -4.70
CA PHE A 53 16.01 -11.94 -6.04
C PHE A 53 17.19 -12.91 -6.07
N PRO A 54 18.26 -12.80 -5.25
CA PRO A 54 19.32 -13.80 -5.20
C PRO A 54 18.83 -15.18 -4.79
N LEU A 55 17.81 -15.25 -3.92
CA LEU A 55 17.21 -16.53 -3.52
C LEU A 55 16.49 -17.21 -4.70
N SER A 56 15.78 -16.45 -5.53
CA SER A 56 15.13 -16.99 -6.74
C SER A 56 16.14 -17.45 -7.79
N MET A 57 17.30 -16.79 -7.92
CA MET A 57 18.36 -17.17 -8.87
C MET A 57 19.01 -18.52 -8.55
N VAL A 58 18.97 -18.96 -7.30
CA VAL A 58 19.45 -20.30 -6.92
C VAL A 58 18.59 -21.39 -7.58
N PHE A 59 17.30 -21.09 -7.82
CA PHE A 59 16.35 -22.06 -8.37
C PHE A 59 16.03 -21.84 -9.85
N THR A 60 16.14 -20.59 -10.33
CA THR A 60 15.89 -20.24 -11.73
C THR A 60 16.94 -19.22 -12.21
N PRO A 61 17.93 -19.61 -13.03
CA PRO A 61 18.96 -18.70 -13.54
C PRO A 61 18.32 -17.70 -14.54
N LEU A 62 17.86 -16.56 -14.05
CA LEU A 62 17.45 -15.43 -14.88
C LEU A 62 18.67 -14.54 -15.11
N GLN A 63 18.99 -14.26 -16.39
CA GLN A 63 20.08 -13.37 -16.79
C GLN A 63 19.63 -11.90 -16.69
N PHE A 64 19.46 -11.38 -15.47
CA PHE A 64 19.23 -9.94 -15.28
C PHE A 64 20.50 -9.29 -14.74
N GLU A 65 20.91 -8.19 -15.38
CA GLU A 65 21.97 -7.36 -14.83
C GLU A 65 21.45 -6.64 -13.57
N PRO A 66 22.23 -6.62 -12.45
CA PRO A 66 21.82 -5.98 -11.20
C PRO A 66 21.41 -4.51 -11.36
N VAL A 67 22.04 -3.80 -12.31
CA VAL A 67 21.74 -2.40 -12.61
C VAL A 67 20.35 -2.25 -13.23
N GLN A 68 19.96 -3.12 -14.14
CA GLN A 68 18.63 -3.12 -14.77
C GLN A 68 17.55 -3.42 -13.74
N LEU A 69 17.80 -4.35 -12.80
CA LEU A 69 16.90 -4.64 -11.71
C LEU A 69 16.68 -3.42 -10.81
N LEU A 70 17.76 -2.75 -10.39
CA LEU A 70 17.67 -1.55 -9.56
C LEU A 70 16.91 -0.42 -10.26
N LEU A 71 17.17 -0.19 -11.54
CA LEU A 71 16.46 0.82 -12.33
C LEU A 71 14.96 0.48 -12.43
N SER A 72 14.63 -0.75 -12.75
CA SER A 72 13.22 -1.22 -12.85
C SER A 72 12.48 -1.08 -11.52
N LEU A 73 13.09 -1.48 -10.41
CA LEU A 73 12.50 -1.33 -9.08
C LEU A 73 12.31 0.15 -8.69
N SER A 74 13.26 1.02 -9.07
CA SER A 74 13.16 2.46 -8.78
C SER A 74 12.02 3.10 -9.56
N VAL A 75 11.91 2.81 -10.86
CA VAL A 75 10.82 3.31 -11.71
C VAL A 75 9.47 2.78 -11.23
N LEU A 76 9.36 1.49 -10.93
CA LEU A 76 8.13 0.88 -10.45
C LEU A 76 7.70 1.45 -9.09
N SER A 77 8.66 1.69 -8.20
CA SER A 77 8.41 2.32 -6.90
C SER A 77 7.91 3.76 -7.06
N PHE A 78 8.48 4.53 -7.97
CA PHE A 78 8.04 5.89 -8.27
C PHE A 78 6.61 5.91 -8.82
N ILE A 79 6.32 5.06 -9.81
CA ILE A 79 4.98 4.91 -10.37
C ILE A 79 3.98 4.50 -9.27
N GLY A 80 4.37 3.55 -8.40
CA GLY A 80 3.56 3.13 -7.26
C GLY A 80 3.25 4.27 -6.28
N MET A 81 4.21 5.17 -6.03
CA MET A 81 3.98 6.36 -5.20
C MET A 81 2.99 7.33 -5.84
N VAL A 82 3.16 7.64 -7.12
CA VAL A 82 2.24 8.52 -7.87
C VAL A 82 0.83 7.92 -7.86
N ALA A 83 0.70 6.64 -8.19
CA ALA A 83 -0.58 5.93 -8.17
C ALA A 83 -1.25 5.98 -6.79
N PHE A 84 -0.48 5.78 -5.72
CA PHE A 84 -0.98 5.86 -4.35
C PHE A 84 -1.60 7.23 -4.04
N TYR A 85 -0.92 8.32 -4.43
CA TYR A 85 -1.45 9.67 -4.23
C TYR A 85 -2.70 9.93 -5.06
N VAL A 86 -2.70 9.54 -6.32
CA VAL A 86 -3.86 9.69 -7.22
C VAL A 86 -5.07 8.95 -6.65
N ILE A 87 -4.89 7.70 -6.22
CA ILE A 87 -5.96 6.90 -5.59
C ILE A 87 -6.44 7.57 -4.31
N GLY A 88 -5.52 7.97 -3.43
CA GLY A 88 -5.85 8.62 -2.16
C GLY A 88 -6.64 9.92 -2.35
N LEU A 89 -6.23 10.77 -3.30
CA LEU A 89 -6.94 12.00 -3.64
C LEU A 89 -8.33 11.71 -4.25
N THR A 90 -8.44 10.69 -5.09
CA THR A 90 -9.75 10.29 -5.67
C THR A 90 -10.70 9.79 -4.59
N ILE A 91 -10.21 8.97 -3.66
CA ILE A 91 -11.00 8.52 -2.49
C ILE A 91 -11.42 9.73 -1.65
N PHE A 92 -10.51 10.69 -1.46
CA PHE A 92 -10.81 11.93 -0.74
C PHE A 92 -11.93 12.72 -1.42
N LEU A 93 -11.80 12.98 -2.73
CA LEU A 93 -12.80 13.75 -3.50
C LEU A 93 -14.16 13.04 -3.49
N ALA A 94 -14.20 11.75 -3.74
CA ALA A 94 -15.42 10.97 -3.66
C ALA A 94 -16.02 10.98 -2.25
N GLY A 95 -15.18 10.84 -1.22
CA GLY A 95 -15.60 10.90 0.18
C GLY A 95 -16.20 12.26 0.57
N THR A 96 -15.61 13.36 0.12
CA THR A 96 -16.15 14.72 0.37
C THR A 96 -17.48 14.94 -0.34
N LEU A 97 -17.63 14.46 -1.57
CA LEU A 97 -18.92 14.50 -2.30
C LEU A 97 -20.01 13.69 -1.58
N LEU A 98 -19.63 12.63 -0.86
CA LEU A 98 -20.52 11.82 -0.03
C LEU A 98 -20.77 12.38 1.37
N GLY A 99 -20.28 13.61 1.64
CA GLY A 99 -20.50 14.33 2.90
C GLY A 99 -19.42 14.10 3.97
N GLY A 100 -18.23 13.63 3.58
CA GLY A 100 -17.07 13.52 4.45
C GLY A 100 -16.53 14.88 4.89
N LYS A 101 -16.04 15.00 6.14
CA LYS A 101 -15.58 16.24 6.76
C LYS A 101 -14.08 16.29 7.06
N GLY A 102 -13.29 15.30 6.58
CA GLY A 102 -11.85 15.24 6.81
C GLY A 102 -11.05 16.16 5.90
N THR A 103 -9.73 16.10 6.05
CA THR A 103 -8.75 16.77 5.19
C THR A 103 -8.00 15.77 4.34
N PRO A 104 -7.52 16.13 3.14
CA PRO A 104 -6.72 15.24 2.30
C PRO A 104 -5.43 14.82 3.00
N ASP A 105 -4.80 15.72 3.74
CA ASP A 105 -3.56 15.47 4.47
C ASP A 105 -3.71 14.35 5.50
N ASN A 106 -4.79 14.39 6.28
CA ASN A 106 -5.08 13.38 7.28
C ASN A 106 -5.36 12.00 6.64
N LEU A 107 -6.12 11.98 5.54
CA LEU A 107 -6.38 10.74 4.81
C LEU A 107 -5.10 10.15 4.24
N LEU A 108 -4.29 10.95 3.52
CA LEU A 108 -3.05 10.50 2.90
C LEU A 108 -2.04 10.03 3.96
N TYR A 109 -1.96 10.71 5.10
CA TYR A 109 -1.14 10.27 6.22
C TYR A 109 -1.58 8.89 6.74
N LEU A 110 -2.87 8.70 7.04
CA LEU A 110 -3.37 7.42 7.55
C LEU A 110 -3.20 6.28 6.53
N LEU A 111 -3.44 6.54 5.25
CA LEU A 111 -3.19 5.57 4.19
C LEU A 111 -1.71 5.19 4.12
N SER A 112 -0.80 6.15 4.32
CA SER A 112 0.64 5.90 4.34
C SER A 112 1.06 5.07 5.55
N VAL A 113 0.47 5.30 6.73
CA VAL A 113 0.67 4.46 7.92
C VAL A 113 0.23 3.03 7.64
N MET A 114 -0.97 2.83 7.07
CA MET A 114 -1.50 1.49 6.76
C MET A 114 -0.64 0.79 5.71
N ASN A 115 -0.21 1.51 4.67
CA ASN A 115 0.67 0.98 3.64
C ASN A 115 2.03 0.54 4.23
N LEU A 116 2.66 1.36 5.08
CA LEU A 116 3.91 1.01 5.75
C LEU A 116 3.75 -0.26 6.61
N CYS A 117 2.71 -0.34 7.44
CA CYS A 117 2.45 -1.51 8.27
C CYS A 117 2.25 -2.76 7.40
N SER A 118 1.46 -2.66 6.33
CA SER A 118 1.23 -3.76 5.38
C SER A 118 2.55 -4.22 4.76
N ARG A 119 3.41 -3.31 4.30
CA ARG A 119 4.71 -3.65 3.69
C ARG A 119 5.66 -4.34 4.68
N ILE A 120 5.72 -3.88 5.92
CA ILE A 120 6.55 -4.52 6.96
C ILE A 120 6.05 -5.94 7.25
N VAL A 121 4.74 -6.15 7.31
CA VAL A 121 4.15 -7.47 7.56
C VAL A 121 4.32 -8.40 6.35
N THR A 122 4.19 -7.91 5.13
CA THR A 122 4.31 -8.74 3.91
C THR A 122 5.77 -9.05 3.53
N ALA A 123 6.73 -8.20 3.89
CA ALA A 123 8.14 -8.35 3.49
C ALA A 123 8.73 -9.75 3.75
N PRO A 124 8.57 -10.38 4.93
CA PRO A 124 9.08 -11.73 5.18
C PRO A 124 8.48 -12.77 4.23
N PHE A 125 7.19 -12.67 3.93
CA PHE A 125 6.49 -13.60 3.03
C PHE A 125 6.91 -13.43 1.59
N VAL A 126 7.18 -12.19 1.15
CA VAL A 126 7.74 -11.90 -0.18
C VAL A 126 9.13 -12.50 -0.30
N ILE A 127 9.99 -12.37 0.71
CA ILE A 127 11.32 -12.97 0.70
C ILE A 127 11.22 -14.50 0.62
N LEU A 128 10.38 -15.10 1.45
CA LEU A 128 10.21 -16.56 1.49
C LEU A 128 9.51 -17.11 0.25
N SER A 129 8.73 -16.30 -0.49
CA SER A 129 8.11 -16.74 -1.74
C SER A 129 9.12 -17.05 -2.86
N ALA A 130 10.37 -16.62 -2.72
CA ALA A 130 11.46 -16.98 -3.62
C ALA A 130 11.98 -18.41 -3.41
N VAL A 131 11.56 -19.12 -2.35
CA VAL A 131 12.03 -20.47 -2.00
C VAL A 131 10.97 -21.49 -2.42
N GLU A 132 11.32 -22.35 -3.39
CA GLU A 132 10.53 -23.54 -3.70
C GLU A 132 10.78 -24.62 -2.63
N PRO A 133 9.79 -25.40 -2.24
CA PRO A 133 8.42 -25.55 -2.72
C PRO A 133 7.37 -24.69 -1.98
N ILE A 134 7.78 -23.78 -1.09
CA ILE A 134 6.84 -23.00 -0.24
C ILE A 134 6.30 -21.73 -0.91
N SER A 135 6.77 -21.40 -2.12
CA SER A 135 6.42 -20.17 -2.85
C SER A 135 4.90 -19.94 -2.95
N PHE A 136 4.14 -20.97 -3.29
CA PHE A 136 2.69 -20.87 -3.39
C PHE A 136 2.02 -20.50 -2.06
N LEU A 137 2.44 -21.12 -0.96
CA LEU A 137 1.90 -20.82 0.37
C LEU A 137 2.23 -19.39 0.80
N MET A 138 3.43 -18.92 0.47
CA MET A 138 3.85 -17.55 0.80
C MET A 138 3.09 -16.51 -0.03
N LEU A 139 2.85 -16.77 -1.32
CA LEU A 139 2.02 -15.92 -2.17
C LEU A 139 0.57 -15.89 -1.69
N LEU A 140 0.03 -17.02 -1.24
CA LEU A 140 -1.29 -17.06 -0.63
C LEU A 140 -1.35 -16.21 0.65
N ALA A 141 -0.33 -16.30 1.51
CA ALA A 141 -0.24 -15.46 2.71
C ALA A 141 -0.17 -13.97 2.36
N VAL A 142 0.63 -13.57 1.38
CA VAL A 142 0.69 -12.18 0.88
C VAL A 142 -0.67 -11.71 0.39
N SER A 143 -1.40 -12.56 -0.34
CA SER A 143 -2.74 -12.24 -0.84
C SER A 143 -3.75 -12.04 0.29
N LEU A 144 -3.72 -12.88 1.32
CA LEU A 144 -4.59 -12.73 2.51
C LEU A 144 -4.25 -11.47 3.30
N ILE A 145 -2.97 -11.14 3.46
CA ILE A 145 -2.55 -9.87 4.08
C ILE A 145 -3.00 -8.68 3.23
N GLY A 146 -2.97 -8.81 1.90
CA GLY A 146 -3.50 -7.80 0.97
C GLY A 146 -5.00 -7.55 1.16
N LEU A 147 -5.80 -8.60 1.32
CA LEU A 147 -7.24 -8.47 1.64
C LEU A 147 -7.46 -7.80 3.00
N TYR A 148 -6.66 -8.16 3.99
CA TYR A 148 -6.68 -7.47 5.28
C TYR A 148 -6.28 -5.99 5.15
N GLY A 149 -5.33 -5.69 4.27
CA GLY A 149 -4.93 -4.33 3.94
C GLY A 149 -6.10 -3.49 3.40
N LEU A 150 -6.99 -4.06 2.59
CA LEU A 150 -8.23 -3.37 2.14
C LEU A 150 -9.14 -3.00 3.31
N TYR A 151 -9.27 -3.87 4.31
CA TYR A 151 -10.00 -3.56 5.53
C TYR A 151 -9.35 -2.41 6.32
N ALA A 152 -8.02 -2.39 6.41
CA ALA A 152 -7.28 -1.30 7.04
C ALA A 152 -7.47 0.04 6.31
N VAL A 153 -7.45 0.03 4.98
CA VAL A 153 -7.76 1.21 4.15
C VAL A 153 -9.20 1.68 4.37
N TYR A 154 -10.16 0.76 4.43
CA TYR A 154 -11.56 1.09 4.77
C TYR A 154 -11.67 1.83 6.11
N LEU A 155 -11.00 1.33 7.15
CA LEU A 155 -11.00 2.00 8.45
C LEU A 155 -10.33 3.38 8.40
N ALA A 156 -9.23 3.52 7.66
CA ALA A 156 -8.53 4.80 7.48
C ALA A 156 -9.44 5.83 6.78
N VAL A 157 -10.12 5.42 5.69
CA VAL A 157 -11.06 6.28 4.95
C VAL A 157 -12.24 6.68 5.84
N ARG A 158 -12.85 5.71 6.51
CA ARG A 158 -13.98 5.96 7.41
C ARG A 158 -13.60 6.88 8.56
N GLY A 159 -12.45 6.63 9.19
CA GLY A 159 -11.98 7.42 10.34
C GLY A 159 -11.53 8.83 9.97
N SER A 160 -10.77 8.98 8.87
CA SER A 160 -10.26 10.30 8.43
C SER A 160 -11.36 11.22 7.92
N LEU A 161 -12.36 10.68 7.22
CA LEU A 161 -13.42 11.45 6.59
C LEU A 161 -14.74 11.46 7.41
N SER A 162 -14.78 10.76 8.54
CA SER A 162 -15.98 10.63 9.37
C SER A 162 -17.21 10.13 8.60
N LEU A 163 -17.01 9.19 7.68
CA LEU A 163 -18.05 8.65 6.81
C LEU A 163 -18.81 7.49 7.47
N SER A 164 -20.08 7.31 7.07
CA SER A 164 -20.82 6.09 7.36
C SER A 164 -20.19 4.89 6.61
N PRO A 165 -20.39 3.65 7.07
CA PRO A 165 -19.79 2.46 6.46
C PRO A 165 -19.99 2.36 4.94
N LEU A 166 -21.22 2.56 4.47
CA LEU A 166 -21.55 2.48 3.04
C LEU A 166 -20.89 3.57 2.21
N ARG A 167 -20.83 4.80 2.74
CA ARG A 167 -20.18 5.92 2.05
C ARG A 167 -18.66 5.75 1.97
N ALA A 168 -18.04 5.18 3.00
CA ALA A 168 -16.62 4.86 2.98
C ALA A 168 -16.31 3.79 1.90
N ILE A 169 -17.13 2.74 1.80
CA ILE A 169 -16.98 1.73 0.74
C ILE A 169 -17.18 2.37 -0.64
N ALA A 170 -18.22 3.20 -0.82
CA ALA A 170 -18.48 3.87 -2.09
C ALA A 170 -17.32 4.77 -2.53
N SER A 171 -16.68 5.51 -1.59
CA SER A 171 -15.51 6.33 -1.91
C SER A 171 -14.29 5.49 -2.28
N MET A 172 -14.08 4.32 -1.67
CA MET A 172 -13.02 3.41 -2.06
C MET A 172 -13.25 2.80 -3.45
N LEU A 173 -14.49 2.43 -3.76
CA LEU A 173 -14.85 1.92 -5.10
C LEU A 173 -14.62 2.99 -6.17
N ALA A 174 -14.92 4.25 -5.89
CA ALA A 174 -14.60 5.36 -6.80
C ALA A 174 -13.09 5.46 -7.08
N GLY A 175 -12.24 5.33 -6.04
CA GLY A 175 -10.79 5.29 -6.19
C GLY A 175 -10.33 4.11 -7.07
N LEU A 176 -10.90 2.93 -6.87
CA LEU A 176 -10.60 1.74 -7.68
C LEU A 176 -11.01 1.92 -9.14
N LEU A 177 -12.20 2.49 -9.40
CA LEU A 177 -12.66 2.76 -10.76
C LEU A 177 -11.72 3.68 -11.53
N VAL A 178 -11.20 4.72 -10.88
CA VAL A 178 -10.22 5.61 -11.52
C VAL A 178 -8.95 4.85 -11.91
N VAL A 179 -8.46 3.95 -11.06
CA VAL A 179 -7.30 3.10 -11.40
C VAL A 179 -7.58 2.24 -12.62
N ILE A 180 -8.74 1.58 -12.64
CA ILE A 180 -9.14 0.74 -13.77
C ILE A 180 -9.23 1.57 -15.06
N LEU A 181 -9.82 2.76 -15.01
CA LEU A 181 -9.92 3.65 -16.16
C LEU A 181 -8.54 4.11 -16.64
N VAL A 182 -7.65 4.50 -15.74
CA VAL A 182 -6.27 4.89 -16.09
C VAL A 182 -5.53 3.74 -16.74
N LEU A 183 -5.61 2.53 -16.17
CA LEU A 183 -4.97 1.34 -16.75
C LEU A 183 -5.58 0.95 -18.10
N ALA A 184 -6.89 1.09 -18.28
CA ALA A 184 -7.54 0.84 -19.56
C ALA A 184 -7.08 1.83 -20.64
N VAL A 185 -6.99 3.12 -20.31
CA VAL A 185 -6.49 4.14 -21.25
C VAL A 185 -5.03 3.90 -21.62
N LEU A 186 -4.17 3.58 -20.64
CA LEU A 186 -2.76 3.27 -20.90
C LEU A 186 -2.59 1.98 -21.72
N GLY A 187 -3.40 0.96 -21.44
CA GLY A 187 -3.40 -0.30 -22.19
C GLY A 187 -3.86 -0.12 -23.64
N LEU A 188 -4.86 0.71 -23.88
CA LEU A 188 -5.33 1.03 -25.24
C LEU A 188 -4.29 1.82 -26.04
N SER A 189 -3.56 2.74 -25.38
CA SER A 189 -2.48 3.50 -26.03
C SER A 189 -1.26 2.64 -26.36
N ALA A 190 -0.95 1.62 -25.57
CA ALA A 190 0.16 0.70 -25.81
C ALA A 190 -0.12 -0.32 -26.94
N GLY A 191 -1.39 -0.61 -27.21
CA GLY A 191 -1.81 -1.54 -28.30
C GLY A 191 -1.88 -0.89 -29.70
N GLN A 192 -1.59 0.41 -29.82
CA GLN A 192 -1.60 1.16 -31.08
C GLN A 192 -0.19 1.48 -31.62
N VAL A 193 0.87 1.00 -30.96
CA VAL A 193 2.25 1.06 -31.39
C VAL A 193 2.73 -0.33 -31.80
#